data_7e71a0904e0b3e91ca7dab1e263afede
#
_entry.id   7e71a0904e0b3e91ca7dab1e263afede
#
_cell.length_a   1.000
_cell.length_b   1.000
_cell.length_c   1.000
_cell.angle_alpha   90.00
_cell.angle_beta   90.00
_cell.angle_gamma   90.00
#
_symmetry.space_group_name_H-M   'P 1'
#
loop_
_entity.id
_entity.type
_entity.pdbx_description
1 polymer ?
#
loop_
_entity_poly.entity_id
_entity_poly.type
_entity_poly.pdbx_seq_one_letter_code
_entity_poly.pdbx_strand_id
1 'polypeptide(L)'
;MKRLLLIFTLIGLMFSQKALAHDIYFCGEPIPTSRDFVANKLMNVIKNQIPNVTLATLRYKAKIYFPYISAWLKYYGIPDDFKYIPIVECGFRNVSSGVGARGFWQLMPEVATELGLIVTPTYDQRDDPGRATIAACKLIRQHYAIIKNSLHISSWILTAACYNFGPGNVLKTVKNQGTDYFKMQLNAETAEYVYRLIAVKELFEHPELYMNGFGVNVFAKSNLSKDTTDADINGLERGDATTKDDDGEFTKMDIGTVKEGTKPVEPKTKSFLVPARIVSDGTPFRDGQIITFQLVSDLKLSSSLQRAGSKIKGQGWLIDDRVYIDLGYGHDVEVMDKMMNKGITPEDAATDDQYVVLKTQIDDN
;
A
#
# COMPACT_ATOMS: atom_id res chain seq x y z
N MET A 1 31.44 59.10 -35.78
CA MET A 1 30.71 57.86 -35.91
C MET A 1 30.96 57.08 -34.65
N LYS A 2 30.01 57.13 -33.69
CA LYS A 2 30.09 56.44 -32.36
C LYS A 2 29.56 55.09 -32.59
N ARG A 3 30.40 54.04 -32.36
CA ARG A 3 29.98 52.65 -32.32
C ARG A 3 29.27 52.41 -30.98
N LEU A 4 27.98 52.18 -31.06
CA LEU A 4 27.14 51.80 -29.95
C LEU A 4 27.41 50.28 -29.64
N LEU A 5 28.13 50.03 -28.60
CA LEU A 5 28.37 48.64 -28.09
C LEU A 5 27.11 48.21 -27.33
N LEU A 6 26.28 47.40 -27.99
CA LEU A 6 25.12 46.80 -27.36
C LEU A 6 25.64 45.60 -26.54
N ILE A 7 25.82 45.83 -25.25
CA ILE A 7 26.06 44.75 -24.30
C ILE A 7 24.70 44.08 -24.08
N PHE A 8 24.47 42.99 -24.77
CA PHE A 8 23.43 42.03 -24.39
C PHE A 8 23.88 41.36 -23.10
N THR A 9 23.46 41.92 -21.98
CA THR A 9 23.46 41.18 -20.72
C THR A 9 22.45 40.07 -20.89
N LEU A 10 22.97 38.89 -21.23
CA LEU A 10 22.26 37.62 -21.13
C LEU A 10 22.03 37.37 -19.62
N ILE A 11 20.93 37.94 -19.11
CA ILE A 11 20.39 37.52 -17.81
C ILE A 11 19.93 36.11 -18.06
N GLY A 12 20.85 35.17 -17.87
CA GLY A 12 20.51 33.77 -17.69
C GLY A 12 19.58 33.73 -16.49
N LEU A 13 18.29 33.62 -16.75
CA LEU A 13 17.35 33.11 -15.78
C LEU A 13 17.85 31.71 -15.45
N MET A 14 18.75 31.63 -14.49
CA MET A 14 18.93 30.43 -13.69
C MET A 14 17.60 30.24 -13.01
N PHE A 15 16.69 29.53 -13.65
CA PHE A 15 15.70 28.77 -12.93
C PHE A 15 16.50 27.80 -12.08
N SER A 16 16.93 28.26 -10.92
CA SER A 16 17.21 27.38 -9.82
C SER A 16 15.91 26.61 -9.63
N GLN A 17 15.84 25.41 -10.20
CA GLN A 17 14.89 24.44 -9.74
C GLN A 17 15.24 24.26 -8.25
N LYS A 18 14.55 25.02 -7.39
CA LYS A 18 14.42 24.65 -6.00
C LYS A 18 13.93 23.23 -6.07
N ALA A 19 14.81 22.27 -5.84
CA ALA A 19 14.36 20.94 -5.53
C ALA A 19 13.42 21.15 -4.33
N LEU A 20 12.11 21.10 -4.58
CA LEU A 20 11.13 21.14 -3.51
C LEU A 20 11.50 19.96 -2.63
N ALA A 21 11.99 20.26 -1.43
CA ALA A 21 12.22 19.24 -0.43
C ALA A 21 10.87 18.54 -0.22
N HIS A 22 10.79 17.27 -0.60
CA HIS A 22 9.60 16.48 -0.39
C HIS A 22 9.60 16.00 1.06
N ASP A 23 8.67 16.54 1.85
CA ASP A 23 8.49 16.11 3.23
C ASP A 23 7.72 14.79 3.24
N ILE A 24 8.29 13.78 3.87
CA ILE A 24 7.71 12.45 3.97
C ILE A 24 7.07 12.24 5.33
N TYR A 25 5.90 11.63 5.32
CA TYR A 25 5.17 11.23 6.52
C TYR A 25 4.80 9.75 6.45
N PHE A 26 4.79 9.10 7.61
CA PHE A 26 4.21 7.77 7.78
C PHE A 26 3.24 7.80 8.95
N CYS A 27 1.98 7.50 8.68
CA CYS A 27 0.89 7.57 9.68
C CYS A 27 0.76 8.96 10.35
N GLY A 28 1.04 10.03 9.62
CA GLY A 28 1.06 11.40 10.13
C GLY A 28 2.32 11.78 10.91
N GLU A 29 3.23 10.85 11.18
CA GLU A 29 4.52 11.13 11.82
C GLU A 29 5.56 11.55 10.77
N PRO A 30 6.28 12.67 10.96
CA PRO A 30 7.27 13.14 10.00
C PRO A 30 8.51 12.23 10.00
N ILE A 31 9.00 11.93 8.79
CA ILE A 31 10.23 11.16 8.62
C ILE A 31 11.42 12.13 8.57
N PRO A 32 12.42 12.00 9.44
CA PRO A 32 13.49 12.98 9.57
C PRO A 32 14.52 12.90 8.42
N THR A 33 14.06 13.14 7.18
CA THR A 33 14.89 13.12 5.96
C THR A 33 15.92 14.26 5.89
N SER A 34 15.83 15.24 6.80
CA SER A 34 16.88 16.23 7.01
C SER A 34 18.17 15.63 7.59
N ARG A 35 18.10 14.43 8.14
CA ARG A 35 19.27 13.66 8.60
C ARG A 35 19.80 12.84 7.42
N ASP A 36 21.01 13.12 6.98
CA ASP A 36 21.61 12.49 5.78
C ASP A 36 21.59 10.96 5.83
N PHE A 37 21.82 10.36 6.99
CA PHE A 37 21.82 8.91 7.13
C PHE A 37 20.41 8.31 6.93
N VAL A 38 19.35 9.03 7.34
CA VAL A 38 17.94 8.59 7.12
C VAL A 38 17.60 8.73 5.64
N ALA A 39 17.87 9.87 5.03
CA ALA A 39 17.63 10.13 3.63
C ALA A 39 18.36 9.13 2.73
N ASN A 40 19.65 8.90 2.97
CA ASN A 40 20.47 7.97 2.21
C ASN A 40 19.98 6.52 2.36
N LYS A 41 19.62 6.09 3.58
CA LYS A 41 19.09 4.76 3.82
C LYS A 41 17.74 4.58 3.11
N LEU A 42 16.83 5.55 3.21
CA LEU A 42 15.54 5.50 2.54
C LEU A 42 15.69 5.42 1.02
N MET A 43 16.56 6.28 0.44
CA MET A 43 16.84 6.22 -1.01
C MET A 43 17.41 4.87 -1.45
N ASN A 44 18.29 4.27 -0.66
CA ASN A 44 18.82 2.95 -0.98
C ASN A 44 17.73 1.86 -0.93
N VAL A 45 16.85 1.92 0.08
CA VAL A 45 15.71 0.99 0.19
C VAL A 45 14.77 1.18 -1.00
N ILE A 46 14.41 2.42 -1.37
CA ILE A 46 13.56 2.71 -2.54
C ILE A 46 14.19 2.13 -3.83
N LYS A 47 15.49 2.36 -4.07
CA LYS A 47 16.19 1.85 -5.25
C LYS A 47 16.20 0.34 -5.34
N ASN A 48 16.34 -0.34 -4.21
CA ASN A 48 16.54 -1.78 -4.17
C ASN A 48 15.23 -2.58 -4.05
N GLN A 49 14.14 -1.92 -3.63
CA GLN A 49 12.95 -2.64 -3.19
C GLN A 49 12.11 -3.16 -4.36
N ILE A 50 11.93 -2.39 -5.44
CA ILE A 50 10.93 -2.76 -6.44
C ILE A 50 11.44 -2.52 -7.88
N PRO A 51 11.79 -3.57 -8.62
CA PRO A 51 11.92 -3.49 -10.07
C PRO A 51 10.60 -3.00 -10.70
N ASN A 52 10.68 -2.19 -11.76
CA ASN A 52 9.51 -1.55 -12.39
C ASN A 52 8.37 -2.52 -12.76
N VAL A 53 8.70 -3.72 -13.21
CA VAL A 53 7.71 -4.76 -13.56
C VAL A 53 6.94 -5.22 -12.32
N THR A 54 7.63 -5.44 -11.21
CA THR A 54 7.01 -5.84 -9.94
C THR A 54 6.08 -4.75 -9.40
N LEU A 55 6.44 -3.48 -9.56
CA LEU A 55 5.61 -2.36 -9.11
C LEU A 55 4.26 -2.28 -9.83
N ALA A 56 4.23 -2.52 -11.15
CA ALA A 56 2.98 -2.54 -11.91
C ALA A 56 2.04 -3.64 -11.41
N THR A 57 2.55 -4.85 -11.19
CA THR A 57 1.78 -5.98 -10.63
C THR A 57 1.28 -5.65 -9.22
N LEU A 58 2.11 -5.07 -8.36
CA LEU A 58 1.70 -4.69 -7.01
C LEU A 58 0.63 -3.60 -7.01
N ARG A 59 0.71 -2.63 -7.91
CA ARG A 59 -0.33 -1.60 -8.07
C ARG A 59 -1.66 -2.18 -8.52
N TYR A 60 -1.63 -3.15 -9.41
CA TYR A 60 -2.85 -3.85 -9.81
C TYR A 60 -3.48 -4.60 -8.63
N LYS A 61 -2.70 -5.39 -7.89
CA LYS A 61 -3.17 -6.08 -6.68
C LYS A 61 -3.71 -5.10 -5.63
N ALA A 62 -3.05 -3.96 -5.45
CA ALA A 62 -3.47 -2.92 -4.53
C ALA A 62 -4.86 -2.34 -4.90
N LYS A 63 -5.16 -2.14 -6.18
CA LYS A 63 -6.52 -1.73 -6.61
C LYS A 63 -7.60 -2.70 -6.13
N ILE A 64 -7.27 -3.99 -6.04
CA ILE A 64 -8.21 -5.03 -5.60
C ILE A 64 -8.35 -5.05 -4.07
N TYR A 65 -7.23 -4.99 -3.34
CA TYR A 65 -7.22 -5.26 -1.91
C TYR A 65 -7.27 -4.01 -1.04
N PHE A 66 -6.71 -2.88 -1.48
CA PHE A 66 -6.67 -1.66 -0.67
C PHE A 66 -8.04 -1.14 -0.24
N PRO A 67 -9.10 -1.11 -1.10
CA PRO A 67 -10.40 -0.63 -0.65
C PRO A 67 -10.94 -1.41 0.56
N TYR A 68 -10.76 -2.72 0.54
CA TYR A 68 -11.16 -3.58 1.65
C TYR A 68 -10.27 -3.39 2.88
N ILE A 69 -8.96 -3.40 2.71
CA ILE A 69 -7.99 -3.22 3.81
C ILE A 69 -8.20 -1.86 4.47
N SER A 70 -8.29 -0.77 3.67
CA SER A 70 -8.51 0.58 4.18
C SER A 70 -9.82 0.73 4.96
N ALA A 71 -10.89 0.04 4.55
CA ALA A 71 -12.15 0.05 5.28
C ALA A 71 -11.99 -0.56 6.68
N TRP A 72 -11.25 -1.66 6.82
CA TRP A 72 -10.97 -2.27 8.12
C TRP A 72 -9.98 -1.47 8.96
N LEU A 73 -8.92 -0.90 8.36
CA LEU A 73 -8.02 0.00 9.07
C LEU A 73 -8.80 1.19 9.67
N LYS A 74 -9.65 1.82 8.86
CA LYS A 74 -10.53 2.91 9.31
C LYS A 74 -11.48 2.47 10.43
N TYR A 75 -12.10 1.29 10.31
CA TYR A 75 -12.99 0.75 11.34
C TYR A 75 -12.29 0.58 12.68
N TYR A 76 -11.02 0.13 12.67
CA TYR A 76 -10.21 -0.05 13.86
C TYR A 76 -9.46 1.24 14.30
N GLY A 77 -9.68 2.39 13.65
CA GLY A 77 -8.98 3.63 13.95
C GLY A 77 -7.46 3.53 13.75
N ILE A 78 -7.04 2.85 12.71
CA ILE A 78 -5.63 2.67 12.32
C ILE A 78 -5.35 3.54 11.10
N PRO A 79 -4.21 4.27 11.05
CA PRO A 79 -3.83 5.02 9.87
C PRO A 79 -3.75 4.15 8.61
N ASP A 80 -4.20 4.73 7.49
CA ASP A 80 -4.32 4.02 6.22
C ASP A 80 -2.97 3.51 5.67
N ASP A 81 -1.87 4.12 6.08
CA ASP A 81 -0.51 3.71 5.64
C ASP A 81 -0.16 2.26 6.02
N PHE A 82 -0.85 1.68 7.02
CA PHE A 82 -0.69 0.26 7.35
C PHE A 82 -1.17 -0.69 6.25
N LYS A 83 -1.90 -0.21 5.24
CA LYS A 83 -2.29 -0.99 4.05
C LYS A 83 -1.09 -1.48 3.23
N TYR A 84 0.08 -0.86 3.42
CA TYR A 84 1.32 -1.26 2.74
C TYR A 84 2.01 -2.48 3.36
N ILE A 85 1.61 -2.92 4.58
CA ILE A 85 2.19 -4.12 5.21
C ILE A 85 2.11 -5.35 4.31
N PRO A 86 0.97 -5.75 3.72
CA PRO A 86 0.90 -6.93 2.87
C PRO A 86 1.82 -6.88 1.65
N ILE A 87 2.16 -5.69 1.17
CA ILE A 87 3.13 -5.53 0.09
C ILE A 87 4.54 -5.83 0.58
N VAL A 88 4.92 -5.27 1.74
CA VAL A 88 6.24 -5.44 2.33
C VAL A 88 6.48 -6.88 2.79
N GLU A 89 5.44 -7.52 3.33
CA GLU A 89 5.52 -8.90 3.84
C GLU A 89 5.64 -9.92 2.71
N CYS A 90 4.76 -9.87 1.73
CA CYS A 90 4.69 -10.94 0.73
C CYS A 90 4.32 -10.50 -0.70
N GLY A 91 4.16 -9.20 -0.95
CA GLY A 91 3.71 -8.68 -2.26
C GLY A 91 2.30 -9.16 -2.63
N PHE A 92 1.39 -9.23 -1.67
CA PHE A 92 0.05 -9.79 -1.84
C PHE A 92 0.06 -11.23 -2.37
N ARG A 93 0.96 -12.07 -1.89
CA ARG A 93 1.00 -13.48 -2.21
C ARG A 93 0.60 -14.31 -0.98
N ASN A 94 -0.14 -15.38 -1.23
CA ASN A 94 -0.52 -16.29 -0.17
C ASN A 94 0.59 -17.34 0.03
N VAL A 95 1.64 -16.95 0.76
CA VAL A 95 2.86 -17.76 0.94
C VAL A 95 3.12 -18.00 2.41
N SER A 96 3.88 -19.06 2.68
CA SER A 96 4.42 -19.36 4.02
C SER A 96 5.91 -19.05 4.05
N SER A 97 6.37 -18.42 5.14
CA SER A 97 7.80 -18.22 5.39
C SER A 97 8.45 -19.48 5.97
N GLY A 98 9.77 -19.56 5.93
CA GLY A 98 10.52 -20.67 6.54
C GLY A 98 10.35 -20.79 8.06
N VAL A 99 9.86 -19.73 8.74
CA VAL A 99 9.60 -19.70 10.19
C VAL A 99 8.13 -19.86 10.53
N GLY A 100 7.25 -20.13 9.54
CA GLY A 100 5.83 -20.43 9.76
C GLY A 100 4.89 -19.22 9.69
N ALA A 101 5.36 -18.01 9.41
CA ALA A 101 4.48 -16.90 9.10
C ALA A 101 3.75 -17.15 7.76
N ARG A 102 2.47 -16.76 7.65
CA ARG A 102 1.64 -17.15 6.51
C ARG A 102 0.62 -16.08 6.11
N GLY A 103 0.29 -16.09 4.80
CA GLY A 103 -0.75 -15.26 4.21
C GLY A 103 -0.30 -13.83 3.95
N PHE A 104 -1.24 -12.97 3.55
CA PHE A 104 -0.97 -11.56 3.18
C PHE A 104 -0.28 -10.77 4.28
N TRP A 105 -0.63 -11.05 5.53
CA TRP A 105 -0.16 -10.33 6.70
C TRP A 105 0.98 -11.04 7.42
N GLN A 106 1.44 -12.18 6.89
CA GLN A 106 2.53 -12.98 7.47
C GLN A 106 2.39 -13.18 8.99
N LEU A 107 1.17 -13.56 9.41
CA LEU A 107 0.90 -13.83 10.82
C LEU A 107 1.52 -15.16 11.25
N MET A 108 2.16 -15.17 12.42
CA MET A 108 2.62 -16.41 13.06
C MET A 108 1.43 -17.24 13.54
N PRO A 109 1.52 -18.58 13.55
CA PRO A 109 0.39 -19.46 13.94
C PRO A 109 -0.21 -19.12 15.30
N GLU A 110 0.65 -18.93 16.30
CA GLU A 110 0.26 -18.64 17.68
C GLU A 110 -0.50 -17.31 17.75
N VAL A 111 0.08 -16.26 17.14
CA VAL A 111 -0.53 -14.93 17.08
C VAL A 111 -1.88 -14.97 16.36
N ALA A 112 -1.96 -15.68 15.23
CA ALA A 112 -3.20 -15.82 14.47
C ALA A 112 -4.30 -16.48 15.31
N THR A 113 -3.95 -17.54 16.07
CA THR A 113 -4.88 -18.26 16.93
C THR A 113 -5.34 -17.38 18.11
N GLU A 114 -4.45 -16.64 18.76
CA GLU A 114 -4.78 -15.67 19.80
C GLU A 114 -5.74 -14.56 19.30
N LEU A 115 -5.64 -14.21 18.02
CA LEU A 115 -6.50 -13.21 17.37
C LEU A 115 -7.84 -13.80 16.87
N GLY A 116 -8.06 -15.10 17.07
CA GLY A 116 -9.30 -15.80 16.78
C GLY A 116 -9.37 -16.43 15.39
N LEU A 117 -8.23 -16.62 14.71
CA LEU A 117 -8.17 -17.39 13.47
C LEU A 117 -8.06 -18.90 13.75
N ILE A 118 -8.67 -19.71 12.89
CA ILE A 118 -8.47 -21.16 12.89
C ILE A 118 -7.20 -21.47 12.12
N VAL A 119 -6.26 -22.14 12.77
CA VAL A 119 -4.99 -22.59 12.17
C VAL A 119 -4.81 -24.08 12.46
N THR A 120 -5.01 -24.90 11.46
CA THR A 120 -4.82 -26.36 11.52
C THR A 120 -4.00 -26.83 10.32
N PRO A 121 -3.50 -28.07 10.33
CA PRO A 121 -2.76 -28.60 9.18
C PRO A 121 -3.55 -28.64 7.86
N THR A 122 -4.87 -28.76 7.94
CA THR A 122 -5.77 -28.90 6.78
C THR A 122 -6.59 -27.66 6.48
N TYR A 123 -6.63 -26.69 7.38
CA TYR A 123 -7.41 -25.46 7.21
C TYR A 123 -6.75 -24.30 7.96
N ASP A 124 -6.36 -23.28 7.23
CA ASP A 124 -5.62 -22.14 7.76
C ASP A 124 -6.26 -20.82 7.31
N GLN A 125 -6.88 -20.11 8.26
CA GLN A 125 -7.57 -18.85 7.97
C GLN A 125 -6.62 -17.68 7.74
N ARG A 126 -5.32 -17.85 7.92
CA ARG A 126 -4.32 -16.85 7.49
C ARG A 126 -4.26 -16.71 5.97
N ASP A 127 -4.73 -17.72 5.23
CA ASP A 127 -4.86 -17.70 3.76
C ASP A 127 -6.08 -16.92 3.28
N ASP A 128 -7.03 -16.62 4.16
CA ASP A 128 -8.18 -15.78 3.85
C ASP A 128 -7.80 -14.29 4.06
N PRO A 129 -7.64 -13.50 2.97
CA PRO A 129 -7.23 -12.10 3.10
C PRO A 129 -8.15 -11.28 3.98
N GLY A 130 -9.45 -11.58 3.97
CA GLY A 130 -10.44 -10.88 4.76
C GLY A 130 -10.28 -11.11 6.25
N ARG A 131 -10.24 -12.38 6.67
CA ARG A 131 -10.07 -12.77 8.07
C ARG A 131 -8.70 -12.37 8.61
N ALA A 132 -7.66 -12.57 7.79
CA ALA A 132 -6.31 -12.15 8.13
C ALA A 132 -6.18 -10.63 8.31
N THR A 133 -6.89 -9.82 7.51
CA THR A 133 -6.92 -8.36 7.67
C THR A 133 -7.54 -7.95 9.00
N ILE A 134 -8.66 -8.55 9.39
CA ILE A 134 -9.30 -8.27 10.68
C ILE A 134 -8.35 -8.63 11.84
N ALA A 135 -7.69 -9.80 11.78
CA ALA A 135 -6.72 -10.21 12.78
C ALA A 135 -5.52 -9.25 12.84
N ALA A 136 -4.97 -8.85 11.69
CA ALA A 136 -3.87 -7.88 11.62
C ALA A 136 -4.26 -6.52 12.21
N CYS A 137 -5.47 -6.03 11.95
CA CYS A 137 -5.96 -4.78 12.56
C CYS A 137 -6.01 -4.89 14.09
N LYS A 138 -6.50 -6.01 14.63
CA LYS A 138 -6.48 -6.24 16.09
C LYS A 138 -5.04 -6.24 16.63
N LEU A 139 -4.11 -6.91 15.95
CA LEU A 139 -2.70 -6.97 16.35
C LEU A 139 -2.06 -5.56 16.36
N ILE A 140 -2.28 -4.78 15.31
CA ILE A 140 -1.75 -3.41 15.22
C ILE A 140 -2.28 -2.55 16.36
N ARG A 141 -3.58 -2.65 16.67
CA ARG A 141 -4.17 -1.93 17.81
C ARG A 141 -3.60 -2.35 19.15
N GLN A 142 -3.38 -3.66 19.35
CA GLN A 142 -2.70 -4.16 20.56
C GLN A 142 -1.29 -3.59 20.69
N HIS A 143 -0.51 -3.58 19.59
CA HIS A 143 0.83 -3.01 19.59
C HIS A 143 0.83 -1.52 19.89
N TYR A 144 -0.08 -0.76 19.28
CA TYR A 144 -0.25 0.66 19.58
C TYR A 144 -0.59 0.91 21.05
N ALA A 145 -1.54 0.15 21.59
CA ALA A 145 -1.90 0.26 23.00
C ALA A 145 -0.73 -0.06 23.94
N ILE A 146 0.08 -1.08 23.60
CA ILE A 146 1.30 -1.42 24.35
C ILE A 146 2.29 -0.25 24.33
N ILE A 147 2.58 0.34 23.17
CA ILE A 147 3.47 1.49 23.05
C ILE A 147 2.94 2.66 23.87
N LYS A 148 1.68 3.02 23.69
CA LYS A 148 1.03 4.14 24.39
C LYS A 148 1.08 3.96 25.90
N ASN A 149 0.70 2.80 26.39
CA ASN A 149 0.61 2.53 27.85
C ASN A 149 1.99 2.37 28.52
N SER A 150 2.95 1.76 27.81
CA SER A 150 4.28 1.49 28.39
C SER A 150 5.23 2.69 28.30
N LEU A 151 5.09 3.51 27.26
CA LEU A 151 6.02 4.62 27.00
C LEU A 151 5.39 5.99 27.21
N HIS A 152 4.06 6.05 27.40
CA HIS A 152 3.27 7.29 27.49
C HIS A 152 3.41 8.21 26.27
N ILE A 153 3.65 7.62 25.10
CA ILE A 153 3.73 8.30 23.80
C ILE A 153 2.85 7.60 22.78
N SER A 154 2.36 8.37 21.82
CA SER A 154 1.66 7.85 20.66
C SER A 154 2.64 7.79 19.48
N SER A 155 2.97 6.59 19.00
CA SER A 155 3.84 6.43 17.82
C SER A 155 3.43 5.24 16.99
N TRP A 156 3.00 5.52 15.78
CA TRP A 156 2.70 4.53 14.76
C TRP A 156 3.96 3.95 14.13
N ILE A 157 5.05 4.72 14.11
CA ILE A 157 6.37 4.24 13.67
C ILE A 157 6.86 3.12 14.59
N LEU A 158 6.80 3.31 15.92
CA LEU A 158 7.15 2.25 16.86
C LEU A 158 6.15 1.09 16.82
N THR A 159 4.87 1.36 16.56
CA THR A 159 3.86 0.33 16.36
C THR A 159 4.18 -0.54 15.14
N ALA A 160 4.59 0.08 14.03
CA ALA A 160 5.04 -0.66 12.84
C ALA A 160 6.30 -1.49 13.13
N ALA A 161 7.24 -0.97 13.91
CA ALA A 161 8.40 -1.75 14.36
C ALA A 161 7.99 -2.95 15.23
N CYS A 162 6.97 -2.80 16.08
CA CYS A 162 6.42 -3.92 16.87
C CYS A 162 5.83 -5.02 16.00
N TYR A 163 5.28 -4.68 14.85
CA TYR A 163 4.70 -5.68 13.94
C TYR A 163 5.75 -6.70 13.49
N ASN A 164 6.95 -6.23 13.14
CA ASN A 164 8.05 -7.08 12.68
C ASN A 164 8.87 -7.69 13.84
N PHE A 165 9.17 -6.91 14.88
CA PHE A 165 10.12 -7.30 15.94
C PHE A 165 9.46 -7.80 17.21
N GLY A 166 8.16 -7.62 17.31
CA GLY A 166 7.41 -7.87 18.55
C GLY A 166 7.55 -6.75 19.57
N PRO A 167 6.49 -6.47 20.34
CA PRO A 167 6.45 -5.33 21.25
C PRO A 167 7.47 -5.43 22.40
N GLY A 168 7.73 -6.63 22.90
CA GLY A 168 8.72 -6.84 23.99
C GLY A 168 10.12 -6.41 23.58
N ASN A 169 10.57 -6.73 22.35
CA ASN A 169 11.87 -6.37 21.85
C ASN A 169 11.97 -4.85 21.61
N VAL A 170 10.90 -4.25 21.05
CA VAL A 170 10.85 -2.79 20.82
C VAL A 170 10.92 -2.06 22.16
N LEU A 171 10.14 -2.42 23.16
CA LEU A 171 10.18 -1.81 24.48
C LEU A 171 11.56 -1.92 25.15
N LYS A 172 12.20 -3.10 25.05
CA LYS A 172 13.57 -3.28 25.54
C LYS A 172 14.55 -2.36 24.84
N THR A 173 14.43 -2.19 23.53
CA THR A 173 15.29 -1.30 22.74
C THR A 173 15.05 0.15 23.12
N VAL A 174 13.80 0.58 23.23
CA VAL A 174 13.44 1.95 23.63
C VAL A 174 14.00 2.30 25.01
N LYS A 175 13.90 1.37 25.97
CA LYS A 175 14.46 1.58 27.33
C LYS A 175 15.96 1.88 27.31
N ASN A 176 16.69 1.29 26.38
CA ASN A 176 18.15 1.42 26.29
C ASN A 176 18.61 2.55 25.37
N GLN A 177 17.82 2.92 24.36
CA GLN A 177 18.26 3.78 23.26
C GLN A 177 17.35 4.99 22.98
N GLY A 178 16.25 5.14 23.74
CA GLY A 178 15.25 6.19 23.51
C GLY A 178 14.22 5.80 22.46
N THR A 179 13.31 6.75 22.14
CA THR A 179 12.11 6.50 21.32
C THR A 179 12.29 6.76 19.83
N ASP A 180 13.43 7.33 19.41
CA ASP A 180 13.71 7.65 18.02
C ASP A 180 14.10 6.38 17.23
N TYR A 181 13.13 5.76 16.55
CA TYR A 181 13.34 4.56 15.73
C TYR A 181 14.54 4.69 14.78
N PHE A 182 14.71 5.86 14.17
CA PHE A 182 15.73 6.07 13.14
C PHE A 182 17.16 6.10 13.71
N LYS A 183 17.32 6.24 15.02
CA LYS A 183 18.61 6.16 15.73
C LYS A 183 18.86 4.81 16.38
N MET A 184 17.86 3.93 16.43
CA MET A 184 17.97 2.64 17.11
C MET A 184 18.92 1.68 16.39
N GLN A 185 19.72 0.98 17.15
CA GLN A 185 20.50 -0.17 16.69
C GLN A 185 19.62 -1.42 16.82
N LEU A 186 19.06 -1.83 15.72
CA LEU A 186 18.17 -3.00 15.58
C LEU A 186 18.88 -4.08 14.75
N ASN A 187 18.34 -5.30 14.73
CA ASN A 187 18.74 -6.29 13.74
C ASN A 187 18.49 -5.76 12.32
N ALA A 188 19.19 -6.32 11.32
CA ALA A 188 19.15 -5.81 9.95
C ALA A 188 17.72 -5.75 9.37
N GLU A 189 16.90 -6.76 9.63
CA GLU A 189 15.53 -6.84 9.14
C GLU A 189 14.66 -5.73 9.74
N THR A 190 14.61 -5.62 11.07
CA THR A 190 13.80 -4.62 11.75
C THR A 190 14.31 -3.19 11.49
N ALA A 191 15.64 -3.02 11.37
CA ALA A 191 16.24 -1.73 11.04
C ALA A 191 15.84 -1.22 9.63
N GLU A 192 15.37 -2.10 8.75
CA GLU A 192 14.86 -1.74 7.41
C GLU A 192 13.35 -1.76 7.31
N TYR A 193 12.66 -2.43 8.21
CA TYR A 193 11.22 -2.71 8.08
C TYR A 193 10.39 -1.44 7.86
N VAL A 194 10.50 -0.46 8.75
CA VAL A 194 9.76 0.81 8.61
C VAL A 194 10.21 1.58 7.36
N TYR A 195 11.50 1.57 7.04
CA TYR A 195 11.97 2.16 5.76
C TYR A 195 11.34 1.49 4.55
N ARG A 196 11.13 0.17 4.59
CA ARG A 196 10.45 -0.56 3.51
C ARG A 196 8.99 -0.15 3.38
N LEU A 197 8.27 0.04 4.49
CA LEU A 197 6.90 0.56 4.49
C LEU A 197 6.83 1.96 3.87
N ILE A 198 7.72 2.86 4.31
CA ILE A 198 7.83 4.22 3.78
C ILE A 198 8.17 4.18 2.28
N ALA A 199 9.15 3.37 1.88
CA ALA A 199 9.57 3.24 0.49
C ALA A 199 8.43 2.77 -0.43
N VAL A 200 7.66 1.77 0.00
CA VAL A 200 6.49 1.30 -0.75
C VAL A 200 5.43 2.39 -0.84
N LYS A 201 5.11 3.06 0.27
CA LYS A 201 4.18 4.20 0.28
C LYS A 201 4.60 5.25 -0.73
N GLU A 202 5.84 5.71 -0.68
CA GLU A 202 6.37 6.73 -1.58
C GLU A 202 6.30 6.31 -3.05
N LEU A 203 6.67 5.07 -3.37
CA LEU A 203 6.57 4.55 -4.74
C LEU A 203 5.11 4.44 -5.23
N PHE A 204 4.15 4.27 -4.33
CA PHE A 204 2.73 4.21 -4.67
C PHE A 204 2.11 5.60 -4.82
N GLU A 205 2.44 6.51 -3.92
CA GLU A 205 1.82 7.84 -3.85
C GLU A 205 2.54 8.87 -4.72
N HIS A 206 3.87 8.77 -4.83
CA HIS A 206 4.74 9.71 -5.54
C HIS A 206 5.69 9.05 -6.54
N PRO A 207 5.21 8.17 -7.43
CA PRO A 207 6.08 7.44 -8.36
C PRO A 207 6.90 8.35 -9.27
N GLU A 208 6.37 9.53 -9.60
CA GLU A 208 7.01 10.53 -10.43
C GLU A 208 8.33 11.06 -9.85
N LEU A 209 8.46 11.04 -8.52
CA LEU A 209 9.68 11.51 -7.84
C LEU A 209 10.82 10.49 -7.97
N TYR A 210 10.48 9.20 -8.05
CA TYR A 210 11.46 8.12 -7.94
C TYR A 210 11.74 7.42 -9.27
N MET A 211 10.75 7.27 -10.13
CA MET A 211 10.91 6.51 -11.37
C MET A 211 11.65 7.30 -12.47
N ASN A 212 11.53 8.62 -12.48
CA ASN A 212 12.19 9.49 -13.47
C ASN A 212 13.49 10.13 -12.95
N GLY A 213 13.78 9.99 -11.66
CA GLY A 213 14.85 10.73 -10.97
C GLY A 213 15.88 9.87 -10.24
N PHE A 214 15.99 8.59 -10.54
CA PHE A 214 17.01 7.73 -9.91
C PHE A 214 18.42 8.29 -10.16
N GLY A 215 19.04 8.79 -9.11
CA GLY A 215 20.36 9.44 -9.12
C GLY A 215 20.35 10.81 -8.44
N VAL A 216 19.20 11.44 -8.28
CA VAL A 216 19.04 12.69 -7.54
C VAL A 216 18.53 12.36 -6.13
N ASN A 217 19.20 12.90 -5.11
CA ASN A 217 18.67 12.82 -3.74
C ASN A 217 17.52 13.82 -3.63
N VAL A 218 16.28 13.36 -3.75
CA VAL A 218 15.07 14.18 -3.67
C VAL A 218 14.83 14.78 -2.28
N PHE A 219 15.59 14.33 -1.27
CA PHE A 219 15.55 14.85 0.11
C PHE A 219 16.65 15.84 0.39
N ALA A 220 17.62 16.01 -0.52
CA ALA A 220 18.66 17.01 -0.35
C ALA A 220 18.06 18.40 -0.35
N LYS A 221 17.97 19.03 0.80
CA LYS A 221 17.72 20.47 0.89
C LYS A 221 18.83 21.15 0.12
N SER A 222 18.50 21.90 -0.92
CA SER A 222 19.45 22.86 -1.52
C SER A 222 20.04 23.68 -0.37
N ASN A 223 21.34 23.91 -0.36
CA ASN A 223 22.15 24.56 0.70
C ASN A 223 21.70 25.97 1.13
N LEU A 224 20.42 26.21 1.33
CA LEU A 224 19.78 27.46 1.70
C LEU A 224 19.16 27.37 3.10
N SER A 225 19.86 26.88 4.05
CA SER A 225 19.87 27.36 5.44
C SER A 225 20.76 26.46 6.30
N LYS A 226 21.97 26.89 6.52
CA LYS A 226 22.85 26.36 7.56
C LYS A 226 22.47 26.81 8.98
N ASP A 227 21.26 27.34 9.17
CA ASP A 227 20.86 28.00 10.43
C ASP A 227 19.52 27.51 11.00
N THR A 228 19.15 26.24 10.83
CA THR A 228 18.17 25.65 11.76
C THR A 228 18.91 24.84 12.79
N THR A 229 19.09 25.46 13.96
CA THR A 229 19.62 24.79 15.15
C THR A 229 18.62 23.72 15.63
N ASP A 230 19.11 22.68 16.33
CA ASP A 230 18.28 21.62 16.93
C ASP A 230 17.12 22.15 17.82
N ALA A 231 17.13 23.42 18.18
CA ALA A 231 16.09 24.10 18.95
C ALA A 231 14.79 24.33 18.12
N ASP A 232 14.89 24.52 16.78
CA ASP A 232 13.73 24.75 15.91
C ASP A 232 12.97 23.46 15.62
N ILE A 233 13.64 22.32 15.72
CA ILE A 233 13.03 21.00 15.54
C ILE A 233 12.18 20.63 16.76
N ASN A 234 12.60 21.00 17.97
CA ASN A 234 11.84 20.81 19.19
C ASN A 234 10.58 21.70 19.28
N GLY A 235 10.52 22.78 18.50
CA GLY A 235 9.34 23.63 18.35
C GLY A 235 8.24 23.02 17.46
N LEU A 236 8.64 22.21 16.47
CA LEU A 236 7.70 21.53 15.57
C LEU A 236 7.13 20.23 16.19
N GLU A 237 7.83 19.65 17.19
CA GLU A 237 7.29 18.50 17.96
C GLU A 237 6.11 18.89 18.86
N ARG A 238 5.80 20.17 19.03
CA ARG A 238 4.65 20.70 19.77
C ARG A 238 3.58 21.31 18.87
N GLY A 239 3.70 21.14 17.58
CA GLY A 239 2.62 21.45 16.63
C GLY A 239 1.46 20.51 16.92
N ASP A 240 0.52 21.06 17.64
CA ASP A 240 -0.75 20.50 18.04
C ASP A 240 -1.52 19.95 16.82
N ALA A 241 -1.22 18.72 16.44
CA ALA A 241 -2.14 17.93 15.64
C ALA A 241 -3.26 17.52 16.60
N THR A 242 -4.08 18.49 17.00
CA THR A 242 -5.37 18.22 17.62
C THR A 242 -6.32 17.62 16.57
N THR A 243 -6.02 16.41 16.11
CA THR A 243 -7.11 15.47 15.96
C THR A 243 -7.58 15.23 17.39
N LYS A 244 -8.79 15.63 17.69
CA LYS A 244 -9.48 15.18 18.89
C LYS A 244 -9.62 13.67 18.78
N ASP A 245 -8.55 12.98 19.11
CA ASP A 245 -8.59 11.57 19.42
C ASP A 245 -9.36 11.51 20.74
N ASP A 246 -10.55 10.96 20.67
CA ASP A 246 -11.34 10.60 21.84
C ASP A 246 -10.63 9.46 22.57
N ASP A 247 -9.47 9.80 23.15
CA ASP A 247 -8.49 8.87 23.72
C ASP A 247 -8.96 8.25 25.04
N GLY A 248 -10.08 8.67 25.57
CA GLY A 248 -10.58 8.24 26.88
C GLY A 248 -11.02 6.78 26.95
N GLU A 249 -11.31 6.13 25.82
CA GLU A 249 -11.96 4.81 25.80
C GLU A 249 -11.01 3.64 25.54
N PHE A 250 -9.77 3.90 25.16
CA PHE A 250 -8.81 2.84 24.83
C PHE A 250 -8.00 2.29 26.00
N THR A 251 -8.08 2.89 27.18
CA THR A 251 -7.34 2.43 28.37
C THR A 251 -7.89 1.14 29.00
N LYS A 252 -9.05 0.65 28.55
CA LYS A 252 -9.69 -0.57 29.03
C LYS A 252 -10.18 -1.45 27.90
N MET A 253 -9.41 -1.63 26.82
CA MET A 253 -9.75 -2.67 25.89
C MET A 253 -9.32 -4.02 26.45
N ASP A 254 -10.28 -4.70 27.06
CA ASP A 254 -10.25 -6.14 27.15
C ASP A 254 -10.19 -6.70 25.72
N ILE A 255 -9.21 -7.54 25.43
CA ILE A 255 -8.93 -8.09 24.09
C ILE A 255 -10.17 -8.81 23.49
N GLY A 256 -11.20 -9.06 24.30
CA GLY A 256 -12.44 -9.73 23.91
C GLY A 256 -13.60 -8.85 23.47
N THR A 257 -13.61 -7.54 23.75
CA THR A 257 -14.75 -6.68 23.46
C THR A 257 -14.36 -5.45 22.67
N VAL A 258 -14.13 -5.65 21.36
CA VAL A 258 -14.35 -4.56 20.41
C VAL A 258 -15.85 -4.24 20.50
N LYS A 259 -16.26 -3.10 21.06
CA LYS A 259 -17.63 -2.61 20.89
C LYS A 259 -17.92 -2.68 19.40
N GLU A 260 -18.96 -3.43 19.02
CA GLU A 260 -19.44 -3.51 17.66
C GLU A 260 -19.86 -2.09 17.20
N GLY A 261 -18.85 -1.35 16.70
CA GLY A 261 -19.14 -0.30 15.75
C GLY A 261 -19.76 -0.97 14.52
N THR A 262 -20.51 -0.26 13.75
CA THR A 262 -21.07 -0.76 12.48
C THR A 262 -19.92 -1.32 11.64
N LYS A 263 -19.95 -2.65 11.40
CA LYS A 263 -19.06 -3.27 10.40
C LYS A 263 -19.14 -2.43 9.14
N PRO A 264 -18.04 -2.30 8.37
CA PRO A 264 -18.13 -1.70 7.04
C PRO A 264 -19.31 -2.32 6.32
N VAL A 265 -20.37 -1.52 6.08
CA VAL A 265 -21.53 -1.97 5.31
C VAL A 265 -20.99 -2.09 3.89
N GLU A 266 -21.09 -3.29 3.32
CA GLU A 266 -20.90 -3.43 1.88
C GLU A 266 -21.89 -2.47 1.22
N PRO A 267 -21.42 -1.57 0.33
CA PRO A 267 -22.32 -0.69 -0.38
C PRO A 267 -23.39 -1.55 -1.08
N LYS A 268 -24.64 -1.12 -1.04
CA LYS A 268 -25.73 -1.78 -1.78
C LYS A 268 -25.53 -1.50 -3.27
N THR A 269 -24.65 -2.29 -3.89
CA THR A 269 -24.36 -2.24 -5.31
C THR A 269 -25.16 -3.30 -6.03
N LYS A 270 -25.83 -2.94 -7.12
CA LYS A 270 -26.40 -3.92 -8.04
C LYS A 270 -25.29 -4.43 -8.96
N SER A 271 -25.07 -5.72 -8.97
CA SER A 271 -24.16 -6.36 -9.93
C SER A 271 -24.93 -6.94 -11.11
N PHE A 272 -24.41 -6.71 -12.31
CA PHE A 272 -24.91 -7.29 -13.56
C PHE A 272 -23.83 -8.18 -14.16
N LEU A 273 -24.25 -9.26 -14.81
CA LEU A 273 -23.38 -10.18 -15.48
C LEU A 273 -23.55 -10.01 -17.00
N VAL A 274 -22.46 -9.65 -17.67
CA VAL A 274 -22.43 -9.40 -19.11
C VAL A 274 -21.51 -10.41 -19.78
N PRO A 275 -22.02 -11.30 -20.62
CA PRO A 275 -21.18 -12.26 -21.32
C PRO A 275 -20.32 -11.55 -22.37
N ALA A 276 -19.08 -11.99 -22.49
CA ALA A 276 -18.14 -11.56 -23.51
C ALA A 276 -17.32 -12.74 -24.02
N ARG A 277 -16.64 -12.56 -25.15
CA ARG A 277 -15.73 -13.54 -25.75
C ARG A 277 -14.35 -12.93 -25.87
N ILE A 278 -13.33 -13.71 -25.60
CA ILE A 278 -11.95 -13.32 -25.83
C ILE A 278 -11.67 -13.32 -27.33
N VAL A 279 -10.99 -12.30 -27.81
CA VAL A 279 -10.47 -12.21 -29.17
C VAL A 279 -8.95 -12.36 -29.08
N SER A 280 -8.45 -13.54 -29.39
CA SER A 280 -7.05 -13.92 -29.31
C SER A 280 -6.51 -14.40 -30.65
N ASP A 281 -5.22 -14.29 -30.87
CA ASP A 281 -4.52 -14.88 -32.02
C ASP A 281 -3.88 -16.25 -31.69
N GLY A 282 -4.19 -16.78 -30.49
CA GLY A 282 -3.65 -18.04 -30.00
C GLY A 282 -2.25 -17.95 -29.42
N THR A 283 -1.69 -16.75 -29.30
CA THR A 283 -0.37 -16.60 -28.65
C THR A 283 -0.49 -16.81 -27.14
N PRO A 284 0.48 -17.51 -26.52
CA PRO A 284 0.50 -17.67 -25.07
C PRO A 284 0.48 -16.33 -24.34
N PHE A 285 -0.34 -16.25 -23.28
CA PHE A 285 -0.44 -15.03 -22.47
C PHE A 285 0.91 -14.64 -21.88
N ARG A 286 1.18 -13.33 -21.89
CA ARG A 286 2.33 -12.72 -21.24
C ARG A 286 1.86 -11.67 -20.24
N ASP A 287 2.53 -11.60 -19.11
CA ASP A 287 2.20 -10.62 -18.06
C ASP A 287 2.24 -9.18 -18.62
N GLY A 288 1.20 -8.40 -18.34
CA GLY A 288 1.02 -7.06 -18.90
C GLY A 288 0.42 -7.00 -20.31
N GLN A 289 0.09 -8.14 -20.92
CA GLN A 289 -0.51 -8.19 -22.26
C GLN A 289 -1.91 -7.58 -22.32
N ILE A 290 -2.21 -6.91 -23.43
CA ILE A 290 -3.56 -6.42 -23.71
C ILE A 290 -4.42 -7.57 -24.22
N ILE A 291 -5.53 -7.81 -23.52
CA ILE A 291 -6.56 -8.78 -23.91
C ILE A 291 -7.76 -8.02 -24.47
N THR A 292 -8.28 -8.50 -25.59
CA THR A 292 -9.46 -7.94 -26.26
C THR A 292 -10.67 -8.81 -26.01
N PHE A 293 -11.80 -8.20 -25.66
CA PHE A 293 -13.07 -8.87 -25.45
C PHE A 293 -14.11 -8.33 -26.41
N GLN A 294 -14.92 -9.20 -27.03
CA GLN A 294 -16.10 -8.82 -27.77
C GLN A 294 -17.34 -9.04 -26.91
N LEU A 295 -18.11 -7.99 -26.71
CA LEU A 295 -19.35 -8.05 -25.91
C LEU A 295 -20.44 -8.85 -26.62
N VAL A 296 -21.07 -9.76 -25.90
CA VAL A 296 -22.23 -10.53 -26.40
C VAL A 296 -23.54 -9.78 -26.12
N SER A 297 -23.59 -8.98 -25.07
CA SER A 297 -24.71 -8.10 -24.74
C SER A 297 -24.22 -6.73 -24.32
N ASP A 298 -25.14 -5.77 -24.16
CA ASP A 298 -24.81 -4.41 -23.75
C ASP A 298 -24.17 -4.39 -22.35
N LEU A 299 -23.06 -3.68 -22.21
CA LEU A 299 -22.35 -3.43 -20.94
C LEU A 299 -22.66 -2.02 -20.46
N LYS A 300 -23.46 -1.92 -19.40
CA LYS A 300 -23.75 -0.65 -18.74
C LYS A 300 -22.68 -0.35 -17.70
N LEU A 301 -22.12 0.84 -17.78
CA LEU A 301 -21.15 1.40 -16.83
C LEU A 301 -21.77 2.62 -16.16
N SER A 302 -21.21 3.07 -15.06
CA SER A 302 -21.68 4.24 -14.32
C SER A 302 -21.77 5.51 -15.20
N SER A 303 -20.85 5.67 -16.16
CA SER A 303 -20.73 6.86 -17.01
C SER A 303 -20.96 6.61 -18.51
N SER A 304 -21.14 5.34 -18.95
CA SER A 304 -21.27 5.03 -20.38
C SER A 304 -21.98 3.70 -20.63
N LEU A 305 -22.40 3.49 -21.88
CA LEU A 305 -22.99 2.25 -22.36
C LEU A 305 -22.17 1.73 -23.53
N GLN A 306 -21.62 0.52 -23.39
CA GLN A 306 -20.95 -0.19 -24.46
C GLN A 306 -21.94 -1.18 -25.09
N ARG A 307 -22.18 -1.10 -26.40
CA ARG A 307 -23.16 -1.93 -27.11
C ARG A 307 -22.65 -3.35 -27.35
N ALA A 308 -23.58 -4.30 -27.45
CA ALA A 308 -23.28 -5.65 -27.91
C ALA A 308 -22.51 -5.62 -29.24
N GLY A 309 -21.55 -6.53 -29.41
CA GLY A 309 -20.63 -6.55 -30.55
C GLY A 309 -19.45 -5.63 -30.47
N SER A 310 -19.44 -4.64 -29.56
CA SER A 310 -18.28 -3.76 -29.33
C SER A 310 -17.09 -4.55 -28.82
N LYS A 311 -15.88 -4.11 -29.19
CA LYS A 311 -14.62 -4.65 -28.66
C LYS A 311 -14.10 -3.72 -27.58
N ILE A 312 -13.86 -4.27 -26.40
CA ILE A 312 -13.21 -3.60 -25.30
C ILE A 312 -11.86 -4.25 -25.02
N LYS A 313 -10.93 -3.49 -24.43
CA LYS A 313 -9.57 -3.96 -24.17
C LYS A 313 -9.24 -3.76 -22.71
N GLY A 314 -8.50 -4.72 -22.15
CA GLY A 314 -7.95 -4.61 -20.81
C GLY A 314 -6.54 -5.12 -20.73
N GLN A 315 -5.79 -4.63 -19.78
CA GLN A 315 -4.46 -5.13 -19.50
C GLN A 315 -4.53 -6.27 -18.51
N GLY A 316 -3.95 -7.42 -18.88
CA GLY A 316 -3.94 -8.64 -18.07
C GLY A 316 -2.68 -8.77 -17.21
N TRP A 317 -2.82 -9.24 -15.98
CA TRP A 317 -1.74 -9.49 -15.04
C TRP A 317 -1.86 -10.88 -14.44
N LEU A 318 -0.77 -11.65 -14.49
CA LEU A 318 -0.73 -12.99 -13.91
C LEU A 318 -0.51 -12.89 -12.40
N ILE A 319 -1.46 -13.42 -11.64
CA ILE A 319 -1.43 -13.44 -10.17
C ILE A 319 -1.89 -14.82 -9.71
N ASP A 320 -1.04 -15.56 -9.01
CA ASP A 320 -1.37 -16.88 -8.44
C ASP A 320 -2.09 -17.81 -9.46
N ASP A 321 -1.47 -18.03 -10.62
CA ASP A 321 -1.97 -18.87 -11.73
C ASP A 321 -3.25 -18.37 -12.43
N ARG A 322 -3.68 -17.13 -12.15
CA ARG A 322 -4.83 -16.51 -12.83
C ARG A 322 -4.47 -15.17 -13.44
N VAL A 323 -5.07 -14.87 -14.58
CA VAL A 323 -4.95 -13.59 -15.28
C VAL A 323 -6.09 -12.68 -14.84
N TYR A 324 -5.76 -11.62 -14.14
CA TYR A 324 -6.68 -10.55 -13.77
C TYR A 324 -6.56 -9.44 -14.80
N ILE A 325 -7.70 -8.87 -15.21
CA ILE A 325 -7.75 -7.92 -16.31
C ILE A 325 -8.30 -6.59 -15.83
N ASP A 326 -7.54 -5.52 -16.03
CA ASP A 326 -7.98 -4.15 -15.82
C ASP A 326 -8.51 -3.59 -17.14
N LEU A 327 -9.82 -3.38 -17.21
CA LEU A 327 -10.50 -2.83 -18.38
C LEU A 327 -10.47 -1.29 -18.43
N GLY A 328 -9.84 -0.64 -17.45
CA GLY A 328 -9.77 0.83 -17.37
C GLY A 328 -11.05 1.51 -16.87
N TYR A 329 -12.04 0.73 -16.42
CA TYR A 329 -13.31 1.25 -15.87
C TYR A 329 -13.30 1.28 -14.32
N GLY A 330 -12.12 1.28 -13.70
CA GLY A 330 -11.98 1.22 -12.26
C GLY A 330 -12.45 -0.11 -11.67
N HIS A 331 -13.13 -0.06 -10.52
CA HIS A 331 -13.68 -1.25 -9.85
C HIS A 331 -15.06 -1.66 -10.39
N ASP A 332 -15.61 -0.91 -11.35
CA ASP A 332 -16.97 -1.10 -11.83
C ASP A 332 -17.14 -2.37 -12.67
N VAL A 333 -16.04 -2.95 -13.17
CA VAL A 333 -16.08 -4.15 -14.02
C VAL A 333 -14.99 -5.15 -13.62
N GLU A 334 -15.42 -6.36 -13.29
CA GLU A 334 -14.53 -7.50 -13.02
C GLU A 334 -14.68 -8.55 -14.12
N VAL A 335 -13.57 -9.10 -14.58
CA VAL A 335 -13.57 -10.24 -15.51
C VAL A 335 -13.61 -11.55 -14.70
N MET A 336 -14.58 -12.37 -14.99
CA MET A 336 -14.82 -13.68 -14.36
C MET A 336 -14.68 -14.78 -15.40
N ASP A 337 -14.20 -15.95 -14.99
CA ASP A 337 -14.25 -17.15 -15.83
C ASP A 337 -15.69 -17.71 -15.92
N LYS A 338 -15.87 -18.74 -16.72
CA LYS A 338 -17.18 -19.44 -16.88
C LYS A 338 -17.72 -20.08 -15.60
N MET A 339 -16.86 -20.28 -14.60
CA MET A 339 -17.24 -20.83 -13.29
C MET A 339 -17.48 -19.73 -12.25
N MET A 340 -17.49 -18.47 -12.70
CA MET A 340 -17.67 -17.29 -11.85
C MET A 340 -16.52 -17.05 -10.86
N ASN A 341 -15.34 -17.60 -11.12
CA ASN A 341 -14.15 -17.23 -10.39
C ASN A 341 -13.56 -15.95 -10.97
N LYS A 342 -13.03 -15.07 -10.12
CA LYS A 342 -12.40 -13.83 -10.52
C LYS A 342 -11.10 -14.07 -11.30
N GLY A 343 -10.95 -13.35 -12.44
CA GLY A 343 -9.88 -13.58 -13.39
C GLY A 343 -10.11 -14.81 -14.27
N ILE A 344 -9.21 -15.06 -15.21
CA ILE A 344 -9.24 -16.21 -16.15
C ILE A 344 -7.90 -16.96 -16.06
N THR A 345 -7.84 -18.17 -16.59
CA THR A 345 -6.54 -18.87 -16.69
C THR A 345 -5.69 -18.27 -17.81
N PRO A 346 -4.34 -18.42 -17.76
CA PRO A 346 -3.47 -18.02 -18.87
C PRO A 346 -3.85 -18.73 -20.20
N GLU A 347 -4.31 -19.97 -20.12
CA GLU A 347 -4.78 -20.74 -21.26
C GLU A 347 -6.06 -20.14 -21.85
N ASP A 348 -7.06 -19.80 -21.00
CA ASP A 348 -8.28 -19.12 -21.45
C ASP A 348 -7.95 -17.76 -22.10
N ALA A 349 -6.97 -17.00 -21.53
CA ALA A 349 -6.55 -15.71 -22.08
C ALA A 349 -5.91 -15.83 -23.47
N ALA A 350 -5.29 -16.96 -23.78
CA ALA A 350 -4.69 -17.28 -25.07
C ALA A 350 -5.69 -17.90 -26.08
N THR A 351 -6.86 -18.38 -25.60
CA THR A 351 -7.82 -19.10 -26.42
C THR A 351 -8.82 -18.14 -27.07
N ASP A 352 -8.88 -18.16 -28.40
CA ASP A 352 -9.86 -17.37 -29.16
C ASP A 352 -11.29 -17.87 -28.93
N ASP A 353 -12.25 -16.94 -28.98
CA ASP A 353 -13.68 -17.18 -28.76
C ASP A 353 -14.04 -17.78 -27.38
N GLN A 354 -13.11 -17.79 -26.44
CA GLN A 354 -13.36 -18.25 -25.07
C GLN A 354 -14.39 -17.36 -24.37
N TYR A 355 -15.39 -17.97 -23.76
CA TYR A 355 -16.41 -17.25 -22.99
C TYR A 355 -15.89 -16.81 -21.62
N VAL A 356 -16.17 -15.55 -21.31
CA VAL A 356 -15.95 -14.93 -20.01
C VAL A 356 -17.18 -14.14 -19.57
N VAL A 357 -17.26 -13.80 -18.31
CA VAL A 357 -18.33 -12.97 -17.76
C VAL A 357 -17.73 -11.69 -17.20
N LEU A 358 -18.26 -10.56 -17.64
CA LEU A 358 -17.96 -9.26 -17.07
C LEU A 358 -18.99 -8.97 -15.98
N LYS A 359 -18.55 -8.95 -14.73
CA LYS A 359 -19.37 -8.58 -13.58
C LYS A 359 -19.25 -7.09 -13.36
N THR A 360 -20.32 -6.34 -13.53
CA THR A 360 -20.37 -4.91 -13.26
C THR A 360 -20.92 -4.63 -11.89
N GLN A 361 -20.47 -3.56 -11.27
CA GLN A 361 -21.03 -3.02 -10.04
C GLN A 361 -21.50 -1.59 -10.33
N ILE A 362 -22.76 -1.31 -10.06
CA ILE A 362 -23.35 0.03 -10.23
C ILE A 362 -23.90 0.43 -8.87
N ASP A 363 -23.45 1.56 -8.35
CA ASP A 363 -23.97 2.11 -7.11
C ASP A 363 -25.44 2.50 -7.30
N ASP A 364 -26.33 2.03 -6.41
CA ASP A 364 -27.70 2.54 -6.29
C ASP A 364 -27.61 3.94 -5.66
N ASN A 365 -27.61 4.97 -6.50
CA ASN A 365 -27.83 6.36 -6.06
C ASN A 365 -29.28 6.61 -5.70
#